data_6e24a0b13f90fdf20d31207c54c300bf
#
_entry.id   6e24a0b13f90fdf20d31207c54c300bf
#
_cell.length_a   1.000
_cell.length_b   1.000
_cell.length_c   1.000
_cell.angle_alpha   90.00
_cell.angle_beta   90.00
_cell.angle_gamma   90.00
#
_symmetry.space_group_name_H-M   'P 1'
#
loop_
_entity.id
_entity.type
_entity.pdbx_description
1 polymer ?
#
loop_
_entity_poly.entity_id
_entity_poly.type
_entity_poly.pdbx_seq_one_letter_code
_entity_poly.pdbx_strand_id
1 'polypeptide(L)'
;AIYGNNHTKIYYNIADSLPATLNSNVSIKKVKDDFGTSNMHIVMMDKNMSAKDKQQMFKKIDKVKGVKWTISMSSLIGPSVPDSMIPKDVRKMMQSKDYELAFVSTKYESATDPVNTQIKKIDKIVKSYDKSGMVIGEAPLMKDLQDVTDVDLVNVNIISIAAIFVIILIIFKSISLPVILVAVIEFAIMINMAIPYYQGVSLPFVASIVIGAIQLGATVDYAILMTTRYQKERSRGKDKMEAISIAHKTSMPSIISSGLSFFAATFGVACYSQVEMIGSICTLLARGAIISMVVVLLVLPAMFMIFDKLICKTSIGFLGKKAKAQTSEAK
;
A
#
# COMPACT_ATOMS: atom_id res chain seq x y z
N ALA A 1 -5.96 -14.58 10.21
CA ALA A 1 -5.03 -13.59 9.65
C ALA A 1 -5.24 -13.41 8.15
N ILE A 2 -5.05 -14.44 7.32
CA ILE A 2 -5.16 -14.37 5.84
C ILE A 2 -6.49 -13.77 5.39
N TYR A 3 -7.63 -14.24 5.93
CA TYR A 3 -8.95 -13.73 5.57
C TYR A 3 -9.09 -12.23 5.87
N GLY A 4 -8.74 -11.79 7.07
CA GLY A 4 -8.81 -10.39 7.47
C GLY A 4 -7.88 -9.48 6.65
N ASN A 5 -6.64 -9.94 6.41
CA ASN A 5 -5.69 -9.19 5.58
C ASN A 5 -6.23 -8.92 4.17
N ASN A 6 -6.81 -9.94 3.52
CA ASN A 6 -7.34 -9.81 2.16
C ASN A 6 -8.64 -8.99 2.05
N HIS A 7 -9.31 -8.73 3.18
CA HIS A 7 -10.58 -7.97 3.23
C HIS A 7 -10.44 -6.63 3.96
N THR A 8 -9.23 -6.24 4.37
CA THR A 8 -8.97 -4.92 4.95
C THR A 8 -9.18 -3.85 3.88
N LYS A 9 -10.05 -2.88 4.18
CA LYS A 9 -10.36 -1.79 3.26
C LYS A 9 -9.21 -0.79 3.22
N ILE A 10 -8.87 -0.37 2.00
CA ILE A 10 -7.83 0.63 1.74
C ILE A 10 -8.50 1.87 1.14
N TYR A 11 -8.14 3.06 1.62
CA TYR A 11 -8.57 4.31 1.02
C TYR A 11 -7.37 5.04 0.37
N TYR A 12 -7.65 5.73 -0.73
CA TYR A 12 -6.64 6.41 -1.56
C TYR A 12 -6.71 7.94 -1.44
N ASN A 13 -7.84 8.48 -0.98
CA ASN A 13 -8.02 9.92 -0.84
C ASN A 13 -7.26 10.44 0.38
N ILE A 14 -6.11 11.07 0.15
CA ILE A 14 -5.27 11.64 1.21
C ILE A 14 -5.95 12.84 1.89
N ALA A 15 -6.82 13.56 1.18
CA ALA A 15 -7.53 14.71 1.74
C ALA A 15 -8.45 14.32 2.90
N ASP A 16 -9.01 13.10 2.88
CA ASP A 16 -9.86 12.57 3.95
C ASP A 16 -9.09 12.31 5.25
N SER A 17 -7.75 12.20 5.18
CA SER A 17 -6.88 12.00 6.35
C SER A 17 -6.49 13.31 7.06
N LEU A 18 -6.88 14.45 6.51
CA LEU A 18 -6.61 15.75 7.10
C LEU A 18 -7.73 16.14 8.08
N PRO A 19 -7.43 16.93 9.14
CA PRO A 19 -8.44 17.34 10.11
C PRO A 19 -9.65 18.01 9.45
N ALA A 20 -10.86 17.57 9.83
CA ALA A 20 -12.12 18.11 9.30
C ALA A 20 -12.32 19.62 9.58
N THR A 21 -11.57 20.14 10.55
CA THR A 21 -11.59 21.57 10.95
C THR A 21 -10.80 22.48 10.03
N LEU A 22 -10.01 21.95 9.10
CA LEU A 22 -9.28 22.76 8.13
C LEU A 22 -10.26 23.55 7.23
N ASN A 23 -9.95 24.81 7.00
CA ASN A 23 -10.78 25.69 6.16
C ASN A 23 -11.06 25.10 4.77
N SER A 24 -10.09 24.41 4.17
CA SER A 24 -10.25 23.72 2.89
C SER A 24 -11.33 22.62 2.98
N ASN A 25 -11.29 21.75 4.00
CA ASN A 25 -12.27 20.68 4.18
C ASN A 25 -13.67 21.22 4.47
N VAL A 26 -13.75 22.28 5.30
CA VAL A 26 -15.02 22.97 5.55
C VAL A 26 -15.60 23.57 4.26
N SER A 27 -14.74 24.17 3.42
CA SER A 27 -15.17 24.77 2.14
C SER A 27 -15.62 23.71 1.13
N ILE A 28 -14.88 22.61 0.99
CA ILE A 28 -15.23 21.49 0.12
C ILE A 28 -16.59 20.92 0.54
N LYS A 29 -16.81 20.73 1.84
CA LYS A 29 -18.09 20.26 2.37
C LYS A 29 -19.24 21.19 2.00
N LYS A 30 -19.08 22.51 2.16
CA LYS A 30 -20.08 23.50 1.77
C LYS A 30 -20.39 23.44 0.26
N VAL A 31 -19.36 23.36 -0.58
CA VAL A 31 -19.56 23.21 -2.04
C VAL A 31 -20.34 21.96 -2.37
N LYS A 32 -20.06 20.85 -1.68
CA LYS A 32 -20.81 19.60 -1.86
C LYS A 32 -22.25 19.74 -1.42
N ASP A 33 -22.51 20.30 -0.24
CA ASP A 33 -23.83 20.40 0.36
C ASP A 33 -24.72 21.43 -0.40
N ASP A 34 -24.17 22.59 -0.76
CA ASP A 34 -24.92 23.69 -1.40
C ASP A 34 -25.07 23.48 -2.92
N PHE A 35 -24.05 23.01 -3.61
CA PHE A 35 -24.05 22.86 -5.07
C PHE A 35 -24.19 21.41 -5.53
N GLY A 36 -24.09 20.45 -4.61
CA GLY A 36 -24.17 19.02 -4.88
C GLY A 36 -23.06 18.52 -5.84
N THR A 37 -21.97 19.25 -5.95
CA THR A 37 -20.78 18.91 -6.75
C THR A 37 -19.72 18.41 -5.81
N SER A 38 -19.28 17.16 -6.01
CA SER A 38 -18.22 16.57 -5.18
C SER A 38 -16.85 16.68 -5.84
N ASN A 39 -16.82 16.68 -7.17
CA ASN A 39 -15.56 16.74 -7.91
C ASN A 39 -15.73 17.34 -9.31
N MET A 40 -14.62 17.74 -9.91
CA MET A 40 -14.59 18.28 -11.26
C MET A 40 -13.48 17.60 -12.07
N HIS A 41 -13.86 17.00 -13.20
CA HIS A 41 -12.90 16.50 -14.17
C HIS A 41 -12.66 17.57 -15.24
N ILE A 42 -11.48 17.58 -15.79
CA ILE A 42 -11.11 18.43 -16.92
C ILE A 42 -10.86 17.52 -18.12
N VAL A 43 -11.54 17.76 -19.21
CA VAL A 43 -11.29 17.11 -20.50
C VAL A 43 -10.38 18.03 -21.29
N MET A 44 -9.21 17.54 -21.63
CA MET A 44 -8.26 18.20 -22.53
C MET A 44 -8.35 17.52 -23.89
N MET A 45 -8.58 18.29 -24.95
CA MET A 45 -8.79 17.81 -26.32
C MET A 45 -8.06 18.67 -27.34
N ASP A 46 -7.86 18.15 -28.56
CA ASP A 46 -7.29 18.90 -29.66
C ASP A 46 -8.18 20.10 -29.98
N LYS A 47 -7.57 21.28 -30.03
CA LYS A 47 -8.25 22.53 -30.39
C LYS A 47 -8.89 22.47 -31.77
N ASN A 48 -8.25 21.78 -32.71
CA ASN A 48 -8.67 21.70 -34.12
C ASN A 48 -9.80 20.68 -34.36
N MET A 49 -10.27 19.98 -33.32
CA MET A 49 -11.42 19.09 -33.44
C MET A 49 -12.64 19.87 -33.94
N SER A 50 -13.43 19.26 -34.84
CA SER A 50 -14.61 19.92 -35.39
C SER A 50 -15.63 20.28 -34.30
N ALA A 51 -16.32 21.42 -34.46
CA ALA A 51 -17.37 21.84 -33.51
C ALA A 51 -18.48 20.79 -33.40
N LYS A 52 -18.79 20.07 -34.46
CA LYS A 52 -19.77 19.00 -34.50
C LYS A 52 -19.33 17.82 -33.62
N ASP A 53 -18.05 17.40 -33.73
CA ASP A 53 -17.52 16.30 -32.96
C ASP A 53 -17.42 16.65 -31.46
N LYS A 54 -16.97 17.87 -31.14
CA LYS A 54 -17.00 18.39 -29.76
C LYS A 54 -18.41 18.33 -29.17
N GLN A 55 -19.41 18.82 -29.87
CA GLN A 55 -20.80 18.81 -29.43
C GLN A 55 -21.32 17.37 -29.23
N GLN A 56 -21.03 16.46 -30.16
CA GLN A 56 -21.46 15.07 -30.04
C GLN A 56 -20.77 14.35 -28.84
N MET A 57 -19.48 14.61 -28.66
CA MET A 57 -18.69 14.08 -27.54
C MET A 57 -19.30 14.52 -26.21
N PHE A 58 -19.55 15.82 -26.00
CA PHE A 58 -20.13 16.32 -24.75
C PHE A 58 -21.56 15.85 -24.54
N LYS A 59 -22.40 15.74 -25.56
CA LYS A 59 -23.73 15.11 -25.45
C LYS A 59 -23.67 13.65 -24.97
N LYS A 60 -22.61 12.92 -25.31
CA LYS A 60 -22.40 11.57 -24.79
C LYS A 60 -21.88 11.60 -23.35
N ILE A 61 -20.97 12.53 -23.01
CA ILE A 61 -20.44 12.70 -21.66
C ILE A 61 -21.56 13.08 -20.68
N ASP A 62 -22.45 14.00 -21.06
CA ASP A 62 -23.59 14.41 -20.24
C ASP A 62 -24.53 13.25 -19.87
N LYS A 63 -24.60 12.20 -20.70
CA LYS A 63 -25.39 10.99 -20.43
C LYS A 63 -24.69 10.00 -19.53
N VAL A 64 -23.43 10.21 -19.18
CA VAL A 64 -22.72 9.32 -18.27
C VAL A 64 -23.26 9.46 -16.85
N LYS A 65 -23.61 8.36 -16.24
CA LYS A 65 -24.20 8.35 -14.89
C LYS A 65 -23.30 9.09 -13.89
N GLY A 66 -23.85 10.07 -13.21
CA GLY A 66 -23.17 10.85 -12.18
C GLY A 66 -22.57 12.16 -12.67
N VAL A 67 -22.50 12.41 -13.98
CA VAL A 67 -22.22 13.73 -14.55
C VAL A 67 -23.40 14.64 -14.24
N LYS A 68 -23.12 15.86 -13.76
CA LYS A 68 -24.15 16.86 -13.46
C LYS A 68 -24.29 17.87 -14.58
N TRP A 69 -23.17 18.37 -15.06
CA TRP A 69 -23.09 19.33 -16.15
C TRP A 69 -21.68 19.30 -16.76
N THR A 70 -21.62 19.73 -18.02
CA THR A 70 -20.35 19.97 -18.72
C THR A 70 -20.27 21.42 -19.16
N ILE A 71 -19.11 22.04 -19.02
CA ILE A 71 -18.81 23.38 -19.51
C ILE A 71 -17.66 23.27 -20.51
N SER A 72 -17.96 23.57 -21.76
CA SER A 72 -16.99 23.70 -22.82
C SER A 72 -17.07 25.10 -23.46
N MET A 73 -16.11 25.46 -24.28
CA MET A 73 -16.15 26.74 -24.98
C MET A 73 -17.45 26.89 -25.79
N SER A 74 -17.85 25.82 -26.50
CA SER A 74 -19.08 25.81 -27.29
C SER A 74 -20.37 25.87 -26.45
N SER A 75 -20.36 25.38 -25.18
CA SER A 75 -21.53 25.47 -24.30
C SER A 75 -21.69 26.85 -23.67
N LEU A 76 -20.59 27.58 -23.46
CA LEU A 76 -20.63 28.95 -22.93
C LEU A 76 -21.14 29.98 -23.91
N ILE A 77 -20.82 29.80 -25.17
CA ILE A 77 -21.00 30.86 -26.21
C ILE A 77 -22.03 30.46 -27.24
N GLY A 78 -22.39 29.18 -27.29
CA GLY A 78 -23.27 28.62 -28.31
C GLY A 78 -22.53 28.23 -29.60
N PRO A 79 -23.06 27.24 -30.36
CA PRO A 79 -22.37 26.65 -31.51
C PRO A 79 -22.26 27.57 -32.74
N SER A 80 -22.95 28.70 -32.72
CA SER A 80 -23.03 29.61 -33.88
C SER A 80 -22.22 30.89 -33.72
N VAL A 81 -21.50 31.07 -32.60
CA VAL A 81 -20.70 32.27 -32.34
C VAL A 81 -19.28 32.06 -32.90
N PRO A 82 -18.80 32.89 -33.81
CA PRO A 82 -17.44 32.81 -34.33
C PRO A 82 -16.41 33.02 -33.22
N ASP A 83 -15.31 32.29 -33.26
CA ASP A 83 -14.21 32.37 -32.29
C ASP A 83 -13.68 33.78 -32.05
N SER A 84 -13.81 34.66 -33.07
CA SER A 84 -13.39 36.06 -33.01
C SER A 84 -14.20 36.90 -32.02
N MET A 85 -15.42 36.50 -31.68
CA MET A 85 -16.32 37.20 -30.74
C MET A 85 -16.13 36.74 -29.27
N ILE A 86 -15.29 35.74 -29.02
CA ILE A 86 -15.02 35.24 -27.68
C ILE A 86 -14.08 36.20 -26.96
N PRO A 87 -14.42 36.66 -25.74
CA PRO A 87 -13.53 37.48 -24.93
C PRO A 87 -12.15 36.83 -24.79
N LYS A 88 -11.10 37.62 -25.00
CA LYS A 88 -9.70 37.14 -24.99
C LYS A 88 -9.34 36.39 -23.67
N ASP A 89 -9.91 36.83 -22.58
CA ASP A 89 -9.62 36.24 -21.25
C ASP A 89 -10.25 34.85 -21.12
N VAL A 90 -11.49 34.64 -21.56
CA VAL A 90 -12.14 33.33 -21.60
C VAL A 90 -11.38 32.39 -22.53
N ARG A 91 -10.96 32.87 -23.68
CA ARG A 91 -10.14 32.08 -24.62
C ARG A 91 -8.82 31.65 -24.01
N LYS A 92 -8.10 32.57 -23.33
CA LYS A 92 -6.84 32.25 -22.66
C LYS A 92 -6.99 31.24 -21.55
N MET A 93 -8.12 31.20 -20.86
CA MET A 93 -8.40 30.25 -19.79
C MET A 93 -8.70 28.84 -20.31
N MET A 94 -9.37 28.73 -21.46
CA MET A 94 -9.88 27.45 -21.96
C MET A 94 -9.14 26.91 -23.18
N GLN A 95 -8.32 27.73 -23.85
CA GLN A 95 -7.57 27.33 -25.04
C GLN A 95 -6.10 27.69 -24.93
N SER A 96 -5.24 26.74 -25.27
CA SER A 96 -3.82 26.94 -25.52
C SER A 96 -3.53 26.98 -27.06
N LYS A 97 -2.24 26.84 -27.39
CA LYS A 97 -1.83 26.73 -28.80
C LYS A 97 -2.44 25.50 -29.47
N ASP A 98 -2.40 24.35 -28.78
CA ASP A 98 -2.73 23.05 -29.36
C ASP A 98 -3.97 22.40 -28.73
N TYR A 99 -4.36 22.82 -27.51
CA TYR A 99 -5.41 22.16 -26.71
C TYR A 99 -6.54 23.10 -26.32
N GLU A 100 -7.71 22.51 -26.11
CA GLU A 100 -8.89 23.13 -25.51
C GLU A 100 -9.29 22.34 -24.27
N LEU A 101 -9.71 23.06 -23.23
CA LEU A 101 -10.19 22.49 -21.96
C LEU A 101 -11.71 22.55 -21.89
N ALA A 102 -12.29 21.53 -21.29
CA ALA A 102 -13.68 21.52 -20.86
C ALA A 102 -13.79 20.94 -19.44
N PHE A 103 -14.78 21.40 -18.70
CA PHE A 103 -15.00 21.00 -17.31
C PHE A 103 -16.23 20.10 -17.22
N VAL A 104 -16.10 19.01 -16.47
CA VAL A 104 -17.17 18.02 -16.26
C VAL A 104 -17.38 17.88 -14.76
N SER A 105 -18.50 18.36 -14.25
CA SER A 105 -18.87 18.23 -12.84
C SER A 105 -19.47 16.87 -12.56
N THR A 106 -19.08 16.25 -11.45
CA THR A 106 -19.59 14.96 -11.00
C THR A 106 -20.11 15.03 -9.55
N LYS A 107 -21.12 14.20 -9.26
CA LYS A 107 -21.64 13.98 -7.91
C LYS A 107 -20.83 12.97 -7.10
N TYR A 108 -19.92 12.26 -7.74
CA TYR A 108 -19.14 11.21 -7.08
C TYR A 108 -17.87 11.78 -6.43
N GLU A 109 -17.52 11.24 -5.27
CA GLU A 109 -16.29 11.57 -4.54
C GLU A 109 -15.07 10.93 -5.19
N SER A 110 -13.90 11.57 -5.02
CA SER A 110 -12.61 11.02 -5.47
C SER A 110 -12.34 9.65 -4.85
N ALA A 111 -11.58 8.82 -5.57
CA ALA A 111 -11.12 7.51 -5.11
C ALA A 111 -12.26 6.52 -4.74
N THR A 112 -13.42 6.63 -5.37
CA THR A 112 -14.54 5.69 -5.21
C THR A 112 -14.78 4.87 -6.48
N ASP A 113 -15.29 3.63 -6.36
CA ASP A 113 -15.62 2.79 -7.52
C ASP A 113 -16.58 3.46 -8.52
N PRO A 114 -17.63 4.20 -8.07
CA PRO A 114 -18.50 4.93 -9.00
C PRO A 114 -17.76 5.97 -9.84
N VAL A 115 -16.86 6.77 -9.24
CA VAL A 115 -16.10 7.78 -9.99
C VAL A 115 -15.06 7.14 -10.89
N ASN A 116 -14.39 6.08 -10.46
CA ASN A 116 -13.43 5.34 -11.27
C ASN A 116 -14.10 4.75 -12.53
N THR A 117 -15.30 4.18 -12.37
CA THR A 117 -16.11 3.68 -13.49
C THR A 117 -16.56 4.82 -14.43
N GLN A 118 -16.92 5.97 -13.86
CA GLN A 118 -17.30 7.16 -14.63
C GLN A 118 -16.12 7.67 -15.47
N ILE A 119 -14.93 7.82 -14.86
CA ILE A 119 -13.71 8.28 -15.53
C ILE A 119 -13.37 7.37 -16.71
N LYS A 120 -13.39 6.04 -16.51
CA LYS A 120 -13.15 5.06 -17.59
C LYS A 120 -14.12 5.23 -18.76
N LYS A 121 -15.40 5.54 -18.49
CA LYS A 121 -16.41 5.77 -19.52
C LYS A 121 -16.18 7.09 -20.25
N ILE A 122 -15.87 8.17 -19.52
CA ILE A 122 -15.58 9.49 -20.08
C ILE A 122 -14.32 9.40 -20.95
N ASP A 123 -13.23 8.79 -20.45
CA ASP A 123 -11.99 8.63 -21.21
C ASP A 123 -12.20 7.84 -22.51
N LYS A 124 -12.99 6.76 -22.46
CA LYS A 124 -13.36 6.00 -23.67
C LYS A 124 -14.16 6.84 -24.67
N ILE A 125 -15.05 7.70 -24.19
CA ILE A 125 -15.79 8.62 -25.07
C ILE A 125 -14.82 9.64 -25.69
N VAL A 126 -13.99 10.29 -24.88
CA VAL A 126 -13.01 11.28 -25.33
C VAL A 126 -12.10 10.66 -26.40
N LYS A 127 -11.49 9.52 -26.11
CA LYS A 127 -10.58 8.82 -27.05
C LYS A 127 -11.25 8.29 -28.32
N SER A 128 -12.58 8.15 -28.33
CA SER A 128 -13.31 7.79 -29.54
C SER A 128 -13.42 8.96 -30.57
N TYR A 129 -13.22 10.18 -30.08
CA TYR A 129 -13.25 11.39 -30.91
C TYR A 129 -11.84 11.99 -31.10
N ASP A 130 -11.02 11.94 -30.07
CA ASP A 130 -9.65 12.42 -30.06
C ASP A 130 -8.74 11.42 -29.34
N LYS A 131 -7.85 10.76 -30.10
CA LYS A 131 -6.90 9.77 -29.53
C LYS A 131 -5.89 10.41 -28.57
N SER A 132 -5.59 11.71 -28.76
CA SER A 132 -4.70 12.48 -27.88
C SER A 132 -5.43 13.09 -26.69
N GLY A 133 -6.76 13.06 -26.68
CA GLY A 133 -7.58 13.62 -25.63
C GLY A 133 -7.36 12.91 -24.29
N MET A 134 -7.41 13.66 -23.21
CA MET A 134 -7.16 13.18 -21.84
C MET A 134 -8.23 13.65 -20.86
N VAL A 135 -8.52 12.83 -19.88
CA VAL A 135 -9.36 13.21 -18.73
C VAL A 135 -8.42 13.41 -17.53
N ILE A 136 -8.35 14.65 -17.04
CA ILE A 136 -7.42 15.06 -15.99
C ILE A 136 -8.19 15.68 -14.80
N GLY A 137 -7.51 15.82 -13.67
CA GLY A 137 -8.08 16.37 -12.44
C GLY A 137 -7.79 15.49 -11.25
N GLU A 138 -8.35 15.84 -10.10
CA GLU A 138 -8.07 15.12 -8.83
C GLU A 138 -8.53 13.66 -8.88
N ALA A 139 -9.78 13.39 -9.27
CA ALA A 139 -10.28 12.02 -9.28
C ALA A 139 -9.63 11.13 -10.36
N PRO A 140 -9.36 11.59 -11.60
CA PRO A 140 -8.51 10.85 -12.52
C PRO A 140 -7.12 10.55 -11.97
N LEU A 141 -6.45 11.54 -11.33
CA LEU A 141 -5.15 11.34 -10.69
C LEU A 141 -5.21 10.27 -9.60
N MET A 142 -6.23 10.32 -8.72
CA MET A 142 -6.41 9.32 -7.67
C MET A 142 -6.68 7.92 -8.24
N LYS A 143 -7.40 7.84 -9.34
CA LYS A 143 -7.63 6.57 -10.04
C LYS A 143 -6.32 6.01 -10.61
N ASP A 144 -5.53 6.83 -11.28
CA ASP A 144 -4.24 6.38 -11.83
C ASP A 144 -3.26 5.99 -10.72
N LEU A 145 -3.26 6.75 -9.61
CA LEU A 145 -2.50 6.40 -8.40
C LEU A 145 -2.92 5.03 -7.84
N GLN A 146 -4.22 4.74 -7.81
CA GLN A 146 -4.75 3.45 -7.36
C GLN A 146 -4.28 2.32 -8.28
N ASP A 147 -4.45 2.47 -9.60
CA ASP A 147 -4.08 1.46 -10.59
C ASP A 147 -2.56 1.15 -10.52
N VAL A 148 -1.70 2.16 -10.31
CA VAL A 148 -0.24 1.99 -10.16
C VAL A 148 0.09 1.36 -8.80
N THR A 149 -0.52 1.84 -7.71
CA THR A 149 -0.25 1.34 -6.36
C THR A 149 -0.60 -0.13 -6.20
N ASP A 150 -1.71 -0.59 -6.78
CA ASP A 150 -2.12 -2.00 -6.71
C ASP A 150 -1.06 -2.93 -7.35
N VAL A 151 -0.42 -2.49 -8.44
CA VAL A 151 0.68 -3.23 -9.08
C VAL A 151 1.97 -3.14 -8.24
N ASP A 152 2.28 -1.95 -7.74
CA ASP A 152 3.50 -1.71 -6.96
C ASP A 152 3.47 -2.46 -5.62
N LEU A 153 2.32 -2.55 -4.95
CA LEU A 153 2.15 -3.34 -3.72
C LEU A 153 2.59 -4.78 -3.90
N VAL A 154 2.15 -5.42 -4.99
CA VAL A 154 2.52 -6.80 -5.29
C VAL A 154 4.01 -6.91 -5.62
N ASN A 155 4.53 -6.03 -6.46
CA ASN A 155 5.93 -6.05 -6.88
C ASN A 155 6.89 -5.79 -5.71
N VAL A 156 6.61 -4.78 -4.88
CA VAL A 156 7.43 -4.44 -3.70
C VAL A 156 7.45 -5.60 -2.71
N ASN A 157 6.30 -6.22 -2.43
CA ASN A 157 6.25 -7.38 -1.54
C ASN A 157 7.07 -8.56 -2.08
N ILE A 158 6.92 -8.92 -3.34
CA ILE A 158 7.66 -10.03 -3.96
C ILE A 158 9.17 -9.74 -3.92
N ILE A 159 9.59 -8.53 -4.31
CA ILE A 159 11.01 -8.16 -4.33
C ILE A 159 11.59 -8.14 -2.93
N SER A 160 10.87 -7.60 -1.94
CA SER A 160 11.30 -7.55 -0.54
C SER A 160 11.47 -8.95 0.06
N ILE A 161 10.49 -9.83 -0.15
CA ILE A 161 10.55 -11.23 0.28
C ILE A 161 11.72 -11.95 -0.39
N ALA A 162 11.89 -11.78 -1.70
CA ALA A 162 12.98 -12.41 -2.44
C ALA A 162 14.37 -11.91 -1.96
N ALA A 163 14.51 -10.62 -1.72
CA ALA A 163 15.75 -10.04 -1.21
C ALA A 163 16.11 -10.61 0.17
N ILE A 164 15.14 -10.65 1.09
CA ILE A 164 15.35 -11.21 2.43
C ILE A 164 15.66 -12.72 2.37
N PHE A 165 14.93 -13.44 1.51
CA PHE A 165 15.19 -14.86 1.27
C PHE A 165 16.64 -15.09 0.86
N VAL A 166 17.15 -14.33 -0.11
CA VAL A 166 18.54 -14.42 -0.59
C VAL A 166 19.54 -14.06 0.52
N ILE A 167 19.29 -12.99 1.27
CA ILE A 167 20.14 -12.57 2.39
C ILE A 167 20.25 -13.69 3.44
N ILE A 168 19.13 -14.25 3.87
CA ILE A 168 19.10 -15.34 4.86
C ILE A 168 19.80 -16.60 4.32
N LEU A 169 19.60 -16.91 3.03
CA LEU A 169 20.24 -18.03 2.35
C LEU A 169 21.77 -17.90 2.39
N ILE A 170 22.30 -16.71 2.10
CA ILE A 170 23.74 -16.42 2.11
C ILE A 170 24.29 -16.50 3.54
N ILE A 171 23.61 -15.88 4.52
CA ILE A 171 24.06 -15.83 5.92
C ILE A 171 24.14 -17.23 6.53
N PHE A 172 23.08 -18.00 6.39
CA PHE A 172 22.99 -19.31 7.05
C PHE A 172 23.43 -20.49 6.18
N LYS A 173 23.70 -20.26 4.90
CA LYS A 173 24.08 -21.32 3.93
C LYS A 173 23.10 -22.51 4.01
N SER A 174 21.82 -22.21 4.05
CA SER A 174 20.70 -23.13 4.26
C SER A 174 19.56 -22.79 3.33
N ILE A 175 18.91 -23.80 2.74
CA ILE A 175 17.73 -23.60 1.90
C ILE A 175 16.45 -23.59 2.73
N SER A 176 16.39 -24.33 3.83
CA SER A 176 15.19 -24.43 4.66
C SER A 176 14.98 -23.25 5.60
N LEU A 177 16.07 -22.67 6.12
CA LEU A 177 15.97 -21.53 7.05
C LEU A 177 15.29 -20.30 6.42
N PRO A 178 15.62 -19.86 5.20
CA PRO A 178 14.90 -18.75 4.55
C PRO A 178 13.38 -19.00 4.47
N VAL A 179 12.97 -20.22 4.09
CA VAL A 179 11.54 -20.57 3.98
C VAL A 179 10.86 -20.45 5.36
N ILE A 180 11.47 -21.01 6.39
CA ILE A 180 10.90 -20.99 7.76
C ILE A 180 10.84 -19.57 8.30
N LEU A 181 11.93 -18.79 8.17
CA LEU A 181 12.00 -17.45 8.70
C LEU A 181 11.01 -16.52 8.00
N VAL A 182 11.01 -16.54 6.67
CA VAL A 182 10.06 -15.73 5.88
C VAL A 182 8.61 -16.10 6.23
N ALA A 183 8.28 -17.40 6.35
CA ALA A 183 6.93 -17.82 6.72
C ALA A 183 6.50 -17.27 8.11
N VAL A 184 7.41 -17.27 9.09
CA VAL A 184 7.14 -16.73 10.44
C VAL A 184 6.99 -15.20 10.40
N ILE A 185 7.80 -14.51 9.61
CA ILE A 185 7.74 -13.05 9.45
C ILE A 185 6.43 -12.64 8.76
N GLU A 186 6.11 -13.27 7.63
CA GLU A 186 4.86 -13.02 6.90
C GLU A 186 3.63 -13.31 7.76
N PHE A 187 3.68 -14.35 8.59
CA PHE A 187 2.61 -14.64 9.53
C PHE A 187 2.39 -13.48 10.53
N ALA A 188 3.46 -12.87 11.05
CA ALA A 188 3.35 -11.70 11.93
C ALA A 188 2.76 -10.48 11.18
N ILE A 189 3.17 -10.23 9.93
CA ILE A 189 2.63 -9.15 9.10
C ILE A 189 1.15 -9.38 8.82
N MET A 190 0.75 -10.60 8.44
CA MET A 190 -0.65 -10.95 8.18
C MET A 190 -1.54 -10.79 9.40
N ILE A 191 -1.05 -11.10 10.61
CA ILE A 191 -1.79 -10.83 11.86
C ILE A 191 -2.01 -9.32 12.01
N ASN A 192 -0.96 -8.53 11.86
CA ASN A 192 -1.03 -7.08 12.02
C ASN A 192 -2.01 -6.44 11.02
N MET A 193 -1.93 -6.82 9.76
CA MET A 193 -2.78 -6.29 8.69
C MET A 193 -4.24 -6.79 8.74
N ALA A 194 -4.50 -7.91 9.43
CA ALA A 194 -5.85 -8.43 9.60
C ALA A 194 -6.66 -7.69 10.68
N ILE A 195 -6.01 -7.10 11.68
CA ILE A 195 -6.71 -6.45 12.81
C ILE A 195 -7.62 -5.31 12.36
N PRO A 196 -7.25 -4.39 11.45
CA PRO A 196 -8.13 -3.33 10.97
C PRO A 196 -9.44 -3.84 10.38
N TYR A 197 -9.43 -4.97 9.69
CA TYR A 197 -10.65 -5.59 9.18
C TYR A 197 -11.65 -5.89 10.31
N TYR A 198 -11.18 -6.51 11.40
CA TYR A 198 -12.03 -6.84 12.55
C TYR A 198 -12.46 -5.62 13.37
N GLN A 199 -11.70 -4.53 13.27
CA GLN A 199 -12.04 -3.24 13.90
C GLN A 199 -12.97 -2.39 13.02
N GLY A 200 -13.21 -2.77 11.76
CA GLY A 200 -13.98 -1.99 10.81
C GLY A 200 -13.29 -0.69 10.36
N VAL A 201 -11.96 -0.62 10.49
CA VAL A 201 -11.16 0.55 10.14
C VAL A 201 -10.56 0.38 8.75
N SER A 202 -10.62 1.44 7.94
CA SER A 202 -9.94 1.50 6.64
C SER A 202 -8.52 2.04 6.81
N LEU A 203 -7.59 1.54 6.01
CA LEU A 203 -6.19 1.96 6.05
C LEU A 203 -5.86 2.88 4.87
N PRO A 204 -4.99 3.90 5.04
CA PRO A 204 -4.44 4.61 3.92
C PRO A 204 -3.57 3.68 3.06
N PHE A 205 -3.62 3.80 1.74
CA PHE A 205 -2.86 2.93 0.81
C PHE A 205 -1.36 2.90 1.12
N VAL A 206 -0.79 4.05 1.53
CA VAL A 206 0.61 4.17 1.92
C VAL A 206 0.94 3.25 3.11
N ALA A 207 0.00 3.05 4.04
CA ALA A 207 0.23 2.20 5.21
C ALA A 207 0.53 0.75 4.81
N SER A 208 -0.16 0.21 3.81
CA SER A 208 0.05 -1.17 3.35
C SER A 208 1.46 -1.39 2.80
N ILE A 209 1.98 -0.43 2.02
CA ILE A 209 3.34 -0.47 1.46
C ILE A 209 4.38 -0.36 2.58
N VAL A 210 4.21 0.66 3.45
CA VAL A 210 5.14 0.97 4.53
C VAL A 210 5.22 -0.18 5.54
N ILE A 211 4.09 -0.77 5.92
CA ILE A 211 4.05 -1.88 6.88
C ILE A 211 4.73 -3.11 6.31
N GLY A 212 4.42 -3.50 5.05
CA GLY A 212 5.07 -4.64 4.41
C GLY A 212 6.60 -4.52 4.46
N ALA A 213 7.14 -3.39 4.04
CA ALA A 213 8.59 -3.19 3.98
C ALA A 213 9.25 -3.01 5.36
N ILE A 214 8.71 -2.13 6.21
CA ILE A 214 9.33 -1.78 7.50
C ILE A 214 9.19 -2.91 8.52
N GLN A 215 7.99 -3.49 8.65
CA GLN A 215 7.77 -4.60 9.59
C GLN A 215 8.58 -5.83 9.18
N LEU A 216 8.67 -6.12 7.87
CA LEU A 216 9.50 -7.20 7.34
C LEU A 216 10.97 -7.01 7.76
N GLY A 217 11.54 -5.80 7.53
CA GLY A 217 12.92 -5.49 7.91
C GLY A 217 13.17 -5.58 9.41
N ALA A 218 12.31 -4.98 10.23
CA ALA A 218 12.45 -5.01 11.68
C ALA A 218 12.30 -6.43 12.27
N THR A 219 11.42 -7.25 11.71
CA THR A 219 11.19 -8.63 12.22
C THR A 219 12.30 -9.57 11.84
N VAL A 220 12.94 -9.36 10.67
CA VAL A 220 14.03 -10.21 10.19
C VAL A 220 15.22 -10.20 11.13
N ASP A 221 15.53 -9.06 11.75
CA ASP A 221 16.64 -8.93 12.69
C ASP A 221 16.43 -9.80 13.95
N TYR A 222 15.19 -9.83 14.46
CA TYR A 222 14.84 -10.70 15.60
C TYR A 222 14.98 -12.17 15.24
N ALA A 223 14.52 -12.55 14.06
CA ALA A 223 14.59 -13.92 13.58
C ALA A 223 16.04 -14.36 13.33
N ILE A 224 16.87 -13.51 12.72
CA ILE A 224 18.30 -13.77 12.49
C ILE A 224 19.04 -13.93 13.82
N LEU A 225 18.79 -13.06 14.79
CA LEU A 225 19.44 -13.12 16.11
C LEU A 225 19.18 -14.46 16.80
N MET A 226 17.93 -14.89 16.89
CA MET A 226 17.55 -16.17 17.52
C MET A 226 18.11 -17.35 16.72
N THR A 227 18.02 -17.33 15.40
CA THR A 227 18.54 -18.40 14.53
C THR A 227 20.04 -18.56 14.66
N THR A 228 20.79 -17.46 14.71
CA THR A 228 22.26 -17.47 14.88
C THR A 228 22.64 -18.11 16.22
N ARG A 229 21.93 -17.79 17.29
CA ARG A 229 22.15 -18.40 18.60
C ARG A 229 21.82 -19.89 18.57
N TYR A 230 20.72 -20.29 17.98
CA TYR A 230 20.32 -21.68 17.83
C TYR A 230 21.38 -22.47 17.02
N GLN A 231 21.79 -21.95 15.85
CA GLN A 231 22.82 -22.56 15.04
C GLN A 231 24.14 -22.75 15.80
N LYS A 232 24.56 -21.73 16.57
CA LYS A 232 25.78 -21.79 17.38
C LYS A 232 25.73 -22.92 18.43
N GLU A 233 24.61 -23.11 19.12
CA GLU A 233 24.50 -24.15 20.13
C GLU A 233 24.36 -25.55 19.50
N ARG A 234 23.66 -25.68 18.35
CA ARG A 234 23.61 -26.93 17.59
C ARG A 234 24.98 -27.32 17.03
N SER A 235 25.78 -26.36 16.56
CA SER A 235 27.15 -26.63 16.10
C SER A 235 28.12 -27.07 17.21
N ARG A 236 27.82 -26.76 18.46
CA ARG A 236 28.52 -27.23 19.65
C ARG A 236 28.15 -28.66 20.05
N GLY A 237 27.20 -29.28 19.35
CA GLY A 237 26.75 -30.65 19.61
C GLY A 237 25.65 -30.79 20.67
N LYS A 238 25.02 -29.67 21.07
CA LYS A 238 23.88 -29.71 21.99
C LYS A 238 22.64 -30.31 21.36
N ASP A 239 21.81 -30.99 22.13
CA ASP A 239 20.49 -31.45 21.68
C ASP A 239 19.61 -30.27 21.27
N LYS A 240 18.59 -30.55 20.44
CA LYS A 240 17.67 -29.52 19.93
C LYS A 240 16.94 -28.76 21.02
N MET A 241 16.49 -29.46 22.10
CA MET A 241 15.78 -28.84 23.23
C MET A 241 16.71 -27.91 24.03
N GLU A 242 17.92 -28.37 24.31
CA GLU A 242 18.91 -27.59 25.05
C GLU A 242 19.36 -26.38 24.22
N ALA A 243 19.63 -26.57 22.91
CA ALA A 243 20.07 -25.52 22.01
C ALA A 243 19.01 -24.42 21.86
N ILE A 244 17.73 -24.78 21.72
CA ILE A 244 16.66 -23.78 21.60
C ILE A 244 16.39 -23.06 22.93
N SER A 245 16.46 -23.76 24.07
CA SER A 245 16.30 -23.15 25.39
C SER A 245 17.36 -22.05 25.61
N ILE A 246 18.61 -22.36 25.31
CA ILE A 246 19.72 -21.41 25.45
C ILE A 246 19.57 -20.26 24.44
N ALA A 247 19.26 -20.55 23.16
CA ALA A 247 19.05 -19.54 22.15
C ALA A 247 17.93 -18.58 22.54
N HIS A 248 16.80 -19.10 22.99
CA HIS A 248 15.66 -18.32 23.45
C HIS A 248 16.03 -17.44 24.66
N LYS A 249 16.60 -18.03 25.70
CA LYS A 249 16.99 -17.31 26.93
C LYS A 249 18.01 -16.19 26.64
N THR A 250 18.93 -16.41 25.75
CA THR A 250 20.00 -15.43 25.45
C THR A 250 19.58 -14.36 24.42
N SER A 251 18.60 -14.65 23.55
CA SER A 251 18.11 -13.69 22.56
C SER A 251 16.94 -12.84 23.05
N MET A 252 16.13 -13.40 23.95
CA MET A 252 14.91 -12.77 24.49
C MET A 252 15.12 -11.34 25.00
N PRO A 253 16.13 -11.02 25.84
CA PRO A 253 16.32 -9.66 26.34
C PRO A 253 16.57 -8.64 25.21
N SER A 254 17.40 -9.01 24.23
CA SER A 254 17.70 -8.13 23.09
C SER A 254 16.48 -7.91 22.20
N ILE A 255 15.71 -8.97 21.92
CA ILE A 255 14.49 -8.88 21.11
C ILE A 255 13.45 -8.02 21.81
N ILE A 256 13.23 -8.20 23.11
CA ILE A 256 12.29 -7.40 23.91
C ILE A 256 12.72 -5.94 23.95
N SER A 257 14.00 -5.66 24.24
CA SER A 257 14.49 -4.27 24.30
C SER A 257 14.34 -3.57 22.96
N SER A 258 14.70 -4.21 21.85
CA SER A 258 14.57 -3.64 20.51
C SER A 258 13.09 -3.46 20.10
N GLY A 259 12.24 -4.46 20.34
CA GLY A 259 10.81 -4.40 20.04
C GLY A 259 10.09 -3.32 20.83
N LEU A 260 10.38 -3.18 22.14
CA LEU A 260 9.80 -2.13 22.98
C LEU A 260 10.32 -0.73 22.61
N SER A 261 11.58 -0.61 22.22
CA SER A 261 12.14 0.68 21.75
C SER A 261 11.46 1.14 20.47
N PHE A 262 11.27 0.24 19.50
CA PHE A 262 10.57 0.53 18.26
C PHE A 262 9.07 0.84 18.50
N PHE A 263 8.42 0.07 19.39
CA PHE A 263 7.06 0.35 19.83
C PHE A 263 6.94 1.76 20.44
N ALA A 264 7.79 2.11 21.40
CA ALA A 264 7.73 3.39 22.09
C ALA A 264 7.92 4.57 21.13
N ALA A 265 8.89 4.46 20.21
CA ALA A 265 9.14 5.50 19.21
C ALA A 265 7.94 5.74 18.29
N THR A 266 7.33 4.67 17.77
CA THR A 266 6.20 4.77 16.84
C THR A 266 4.89 5.11 17.55
N PHE A 267 4.65 4.53 18.74
CA PHE A 267 3.46 4.80 19.53
C PHE A 267 3.41 6.26 20.04
N GLY A 268 4.56 6.82 20.42
CA GLY A 268 4.65 8.24 20.80
C GLY A 268 4.18 9.17 19.67
N VAL A 269 4.60 8.90 18.42
CA VAL A 269 4.15 9.68 17.25
C VAL A 269 2.66 9.44 16.99
N ALA A 270 2.18 8.20 17.11
CA ALA A 270 0.76 7.87 16.91
C ALA A 270 -0.17 8.64 17.87
N CYS A 271 0.26 8.81 19.14
CA CYS A 271 -0.52 9.54 20.14
C CYS A 271 -0.51 11.07 19.93
N TYR A 272 0.57 11.61 19.36
CA TYR A 272 0.74 13.07 19.23
C TYR A 272 0.28 13.61 17.89
N SER A 273 0.26 12.82 16.84
CA SER A 273 -0.06 13.25 15.49
C SER A 273 -1.54 13.64 15.35
N GLN A 274 -1.78 14.83 14.79
CA GLN A 274 -3.12 15.29 14.40
C GLN A 274 -3.49 14.90 12.96
N VAL A 275 -2.55 14.36 12.21
CA VAL A 275 -2.77 13.86 10.85
C VAL A 275 -3.12 12.39 10.94
N GLU A 276 -4.35 12.03 10.57
CA GLU A 276 -4.90 10.67 10.72
C GLU A 276 -4.03 9.63 10.01
N MET A 277 -3.53 9.95 8.81
CA MET A 277 -2.65 9.05 8.05
C MET A 277 -1.37 8.71 8.83
N ILE A 278 -0.71 9.71 9.43
CA ILE A 278 0.51 9.52 10.22
C ILE A 278 0.18 8.69 11.47
N GLY A 279 -0.90 9.05 12.16
CA GLY A 279 -1.37 8.31 13.34
C GLY A 279 -1.66 6.84 13.03
N SER A 280 -2.35 6.58 11.91
CA SER A 280 -2.67 5.22 11.44
C SER A 280 -1.41 4.41 11.12
N ILE A 281 -0.48 4.97 10.35
CA ILE A 281 0.79 4.29 10.01
C ILE A 281 1.59 3.99 11.28
N CYS A 282 1.76 4.96 12.17
CA CYS A 282 2.52 4.79 13.39
C CYS A 282 1.86 3.81 14.37
N THR A 283 0.52 3.79 14.45
CA THR A 283 -0.23 2.78 15.23
C THR A 283 0.00 1.36 14.68
N LEU A 284 -0.04 1.21 13.35
CA LEU A 284 0.23 -0.07 12.70
C LEU A 284 1.66 -0.54 12.95
N LEU A 285 2.65 0.37 12.85
CA LEU A 285 4.05 0.06 13.13
C LEU A 285 4.28 -0.33 14.58
N ALA A 286 3.71 0.43 15.52
CA ALA A 286 3.80 0.13 16.96
C ALA A 286 3.21 -1.25 17.28
N ARG A 287 1.99 -1.50 16.80
CA ARG A 287 1.34 -2.80 16.98
C ARG A 287 2.12 -3.92 16.28
N GLY A 288 2.63 -3.67 15.08
CA GLY A 288 3.47 -4.59 14.33
C GLY A 288 4.74 -4.99 15.07
N ALA A 289 5.39 -4.05 15.77
CA ALA A 289 6.56 -4.33 16.60
C ALA A 289 6.26 -5.35 17.71
N ILE A 290 5.16 -5.16 18.44
CA ILE A 290 4.75 -6.09 19.50
C ILE A 290 4.36 -7.45 18.94
N ILE A 291 3.57 -7.48 17.87
CA ILE A 291 3.16 -8.75 17.23
C ILE A 291 4.38 -9.51 16.73
N SER A 292 5.30 -8.85 16.03
CA SER A 292 6.52 -9.47 15.53
C SER A 292 7.40 -10.01 16.64
N MET A 293 7.59 -9.25 17.71
CA MET A 293 8.32 -9.68 18.88
C MET A 293 7.70 -10.96 19.49
N VAL A 294 6.39 -10.97 19.71
CA VAL A 294 5.68 -12.12 20.28
C VAL A 294 5.76 -13.35 19.36
N VAL A 295 5.51 -13.15 18.05
CA VAL A 295 5.57 -14.23 17.07
C VAL A 295 6.97 -14.84 16.99
N VAL A 296 8.02 -14.02 16.95
CA VAL A 296 9.40 -14.53 16.91
C VAL A 296 9.74 -15.26 18.21
N LEU A 297 9.33 -14.78 19.37
CA LEU A 297 9.63 -15.42 20.65
C LEU A 297 8.86 -16.74 20.88
N LEU A 298 7.66 -16.89 20.33
CA LEU A 298 6.82 -18.06 20.57
C LEU A 298 6.79 -19.03 19.38
N VAL A 299 6.61 -18.52 18.16
CA VAL A 299 6.41 -19.38 16.99
C VAL A 299 7.73 -19.88 16.41
N LEU A 300 8.77 -19.02 16.33
CA LEU A 300 10.04 -19.42 15.76
C LEU A 300 10.73 -20.57 16.49
N PRO A 301 10.78 -20.60 17.86
CA PRO A 301 11.28 -21.77 18.58
C PRO A 301 10.51 -23.05 18.29
N ALA A 302 9.19 -22.97 18.19
CA ALA A 302 8.36 -24.12 17.84
C ALA A 302 8.68 -24.64 16.42
N MET A 303 8.86 -23.75 15.46
CA MET A 303 9.26 -24.10 14.10
C MET A 303 10.64 -24.79 14.07
N PHE A 304 11.60 -24.31 14.84
CA PHE A 304 12.90 -24.98 14.97
C PHE A 304 12.79 -26.37 15.55
N MET A 305 11.93 -26.59 16.55
CA MET A 305 11.70 -27.91 17.14
C MET A 305 11.11 -28.90 16.14
N ILE A 306 10.14 -28.46 15.32
CA ILE A 306 9.46 -29.29 14.33
C ILE A 306 10.41 -29.60 13.17
N PHE A 307 11.10 -28.62 12.65
CA PHE A 307 11.90 -28.70 11.41
C PHE A 307 13.40 -28.90 11.65
N ASP A 308 13.86 -29.18 12.88
CA ASP A 308 15.31 -29.35 13.18
C ASP A 308 16.00 -30.36 12.25
N LYS A 309 15.39 -31.52 12.02
CA LYS A 309 15.94 -32.55 11.11
C LYS A 309 16.12 -32.02 9.68
N LEU A 310 15.15 -31.25 9.19
CA LEU A 310 15.20 -30.66 7.86
C LEU A 310 16.29 -29.57 7.79
N ILE A 311 16.36 -28.72 8.80
CA ILE A 311 17.34 -27.64 8.90
C ILE A 311 18.76 -28.22 8.92
N CYS A 312 18.98 -29.23 9.76
CA CYS A 312 20.30 -29.88 9.85
C CYS A 312 20.74 -30.57 8.55
N LYS A 313 19.76 -31.12 7.78
CA LYS A 313 20.05 -31.81 6.50
C LYS A 313 20.37 -30.81 5.36
N THR A 314 19.72 -29.65 5.36
CA THR A 314 19.77 -28.67 4.26
C THR A 314 20.74 -27.51 4.51
N SER A 315 21.39 -27.47 5.68
CA SER A 315 22.30 -26.39 6.07
C SER A 315 23.75 -26.85 6.10
N ILE A 316 24.63 -26.06 5.54
CA ILE A 316 26.08 -26.32 5.53
C ILE A 316 26.65 -25.89 6.89
N GLY A 317 27.30 -26.84 7.61
CA GLY A 317 27.98 -26.53 8.88
C GLY A 317 27.07 -26.30 10.09
N PHE A 318 25.79 -26.63 9.99
CA PHE A 318 24.82 -26.47 11.10
C PHE A 318 25.11 -27.43 12.27
N LEU A 319 25.52 -28.65 11.96
CA LEU A 319 26.00 -29.62 12.94
C LEU A 319 27.54 -29.63 12.95
N GLY A 320 28.15 -29.51 14.12
CA GLY A 320 29.58 -29.65 14.30
C GLY A 320 30.07 -31.07 13.95
N LYS A 321 31.35 -31.22 13.65
CA LYS A 321 31.94 -32.52 13.27
C LYS A 321 31.64 -33.64 14.25
N LYS A 322 31.60 -33.36 15.58
CA LYS A 322 31.25 -34.34 16.64
C LYS A 322 29.79 -34.80 16.61
N ALA A 323 28.87 -33.90 16.31
CA ALA A 323 27.43 -34.24 16.22
C ALA A 323 27.10 -35.05 14.96
N LYS A 324 27.85 -34.87 13.86
CA LYS A 324 27.73 -35.70 12.65
C LYS A 324 28.13 -37.16 12.89
N ALA A 325 29.17 -37.41 13.70
CA ALA A 325 29.60 -38.78 14.05
C ALA A 325 28.50 -39.54 14.85
N GLN A 326 27.87 -38.91 15.83
CA GLN A 326 26.83 -39.54 16.64
C GLN A 326 25.53 -39.83 15.85
N THR A 327 25.21 -39.02 14.84
CA THR A 327 24.03 -39.25 13.99
C THR A 327 24.26 -40.35 12.93
N SER A 328 25.55 -40.65 12.62
CA SER A 328 25.95 -41.74 11.72
C SER A 328 25.98 -43.11 12.39
N GLU A 329 26.26 -43.15 13.71
CA GLU A 329 26.26 -44.39 14.50
C GLU A 329 24.85 -44.80 14.98
N ALA A 330 23.87 -43.92 14.90
CA ALA A 330 22.48 -44.18 15.29
C ALA A 330 21.54 -44.55 14.09
N LYS A 331 22.11 -44.83 12.93
CA LYS A 331 21.46 -45.39 11.73
C LYS A 331 21.93 -46.83 11.54
#